data_c8ddb2110170c1b29648294abdf64767
#
_entry.id   c8ddb2110170c1b29648294abdf64767
#
_cell.length_a   1.000
_cell.length_b   1.000
_cell.length_c   1.000
_cell.angle_alpha   90.00
_cell.angle_beta   90.00
_cell.angle_gamma   90.00
#
_symmetry.space_group_name_H-M   'P 1'
#
loop_
_entity.id
_entity.type
_entity.pdbx_description
1 polymer ?
#
loop_
_entity_poly.entity_id
_entity_poly.type
_entity_poly.pdbx_seq_one_letter_code
_entity_poly.pdbx_strand_id
1 'polypeptide(L)'
;IQVAIPEKFRMLNIALVDVGAGTSDISITKDGAIVAYGMIPIAGDSLTETIAKHCLVDFNAAEEIKRQIEDKEEISFTDIMGLPQTISSKELLEVLEPQIEAMTKPVAECIMELNGDKPVSAVFVVGGGGKIPGYTKKLSEELGIVKERVAVRGGDVMGFVDFPDYVQKDSLLVTPVGICLSYYEQHNNIIYVTFNEESIKIYDNGKLSVVDAAMQADFPNEGLFPRRGDELDFTVDGKKRIRRGQPGESAIIMVNGAPADIHTPIKANDVITIMPS
;
A
#
# COMPACT_ATOMS: atom_id res chain seq x y z
N ILE A 1 -1.80 0.88 4.53
CA ILE A 1 -0.79 0.48 5.54
C ILE A 1 0.38 1.46 5.57
N GLN A 2 0.99 1.83 4.45
CA GLN A 2 2.18 2.71 4.38
C GLN A 2 2.01 4.03 5.15
N VAL A 3 0.83 4.65 5.07
CA VAL A 3 0.51 5.88 5.79
C VAL A 3 0.06 5.59 7.22
N ALA A 4 -0.90 4.69 7.38
CA ALA A 4 -1.54 4.43 8.68
C ALA A 4 -0.60 3.83 9.73
N ILE A 5 0.37 3.00 9.29
CA ILE A 5 1.35 2.36 10.17
C ILE A 5 2.75 2.87 9.81
N PRO A 6 3.32 3.83 10.57
CA PRO A 6 4.68 4.29 10.37
C PRO A 6 5.68 3.14 10.38
N GLU A 7 6.72 3.22 9.55
CA GLU A 7 7.69 2.14 9.32
C GLU A 7 8.27 1.56 10.60
N LYS A 8 8.61 2.42 11.56
CA LYS A 8 9.15 2.02 12.87
C LYS A 8 8.23 1.12 13.70
N PHE A 9 6.92 1.10 13.39
CA PHE A 9 5.94 0.28 14.08
C PHE A 9 5.53 -0.99 13.31
N ARG A 10 5.92 -1.13 12.04
CA ARG A 10 5.56 -2.30 11.22
C ARG A 10 6.13 -3.62 11.72
N MET A 11 7.21 -3.58 12.53
CA MET A 11 7.75 -4.76 13.21
C MET A 11 6.80 -5.32 14.27
N LEU A 12 5.86 -4.49 14.75
CA LEU A 12 4.89 -4.91 15.75
C LEU A 12 3.72 -5.65 15.10
N ASN A 13 3.06 -6.50 15.89
CA ASN A 13 1.82 -7.17 15.49
C ASN A 13 0.65 -6.20 15.65
N ILE A 14 0.28 -5.51 14.57
CA ILE A 14 -0.77 -4.48 14.55
C ILE A 14 -1.83 -4.86 13.53
N ALA A 15 -3.10 -4.70 13.91
CA ALA A 15 -4.20 -4.72 12.96
C ALA A 15 -4.49 -3.30 12.48
N LEU A 16 -4.64 -3.12 11.17
CA LEU A 16 -5.22 -1.94 10.55
C LEU A 16 -6.63 -2.30 10.09
N VAL A 17 -7.61 -1.52 10.53
CA VAL A 17 -9.01 -1.66 10.14
C VAL A 17 -9.44 -0.41 9.39
N ASP A 18 -9.76 -0.56 8.12
CA ASP A 18 -10.33 0.51 7.27
C ASP A 18 -11.84 0.36 7.24
N VAL A 19 -12.54 1.21 7.98
CA VAL A 19 -14.00 1.17 8.08
C VAL A 19 -14.59 2.15 7.07
N GLY A 20 -14.91 1.62 5.90
CA GLY A 20 -15.49 2.38 4.80
C GLY A 20 -17.00 2.62 4.95
N ALA A 21 -17.67 2.73 3.81
CA ALA A 21 -19.13 2.85 3.71
C ALA A 21 -19.79 1.46 3.89
N GLY A 22 -19.48 0.51 3.00
CA GLY A 22 -20.09 -0.83 2.99
C GLY A 22 -19.21 -1.95 3.54
N THR A 23 -17.89 -1.77 3.62
CA THR A 23 -16.94 -2.79 4.07
C THR A 23 -16.00 -2.29 5.14
N SER A 24 -15.56 -3.22 6.00
CA SER A 24 -14.45 -3.04 6.92
C SER A 24 -13.31 -3.95 6.50
N ASP A 25 -12.22 -3.37 6.00
CA ASP A 25 -11.07 -4.10 5.51
C ASP A 25 -9.99 -4.20 6.59
N ILE A 26 -9.49 -5.41 6.82
CA ILE A 26 -8.57 -5.73 7.91
C ILE A 26 -7.24 -6.17 7.31
N SER A 27 -6.14 -5.64 7.84
CA SER A 27 -4.78 -6.06 7.50
C SER A 27 -3.96 -6.24 8.76
N ILE A 28 -3.23 -7.34 8.88
CA ILE A 28 -2.36 -7.59 10.03
C ILE A 28 -0.91 -7.50 9.62
N THR A 29 -0.13 -6.71 10.38
CA THR A 29 1.33 -6.61 10.21
C THR A 29 2.04 -7.39 11.30
N LYS A 30 3.17 -7.98 10.95
CA LYS A 30 4.08 -8.66 11.88
C LYS A 30 5.46 -8.75 11.24
N ASP A 31 6.51 -8.52 12.03
CA ASP A 31 7.91 -8.65 11.59
C ASP A 31 8.23 -7.85 10.30
N GLY A 32 7.62 -6.67 10.15
CA GLY A 32 7.83 -5.77 9.02
C GLY A 32 6.99 -6.08 7.77
N ALA A 33 6.23 -7.17 7.76
CA ALA A 33 5.42 -7.61 6.63
C ALA A 33 3.93 -7.60 6.95
N ILE A 34 3.10 -7.57 5.91
CA ILE A 34 1.67 -7.86 6.00
C ILE A 34 1.53 -9.38 5.95
N VAL A 35 0.95 -9.96 6.99
CA VAL A 35 0.84 -11.42 7.14
C VAL A 35 -0.56 -11.95 6.87
N ALA A 36 -1.59 -11.11 6.96
CA ALA A 36 -2.97 -11.53 6.73
C ALA A 36 -3.86 -10.37 6.28
N TYR A 37 -4.93 -10.70 5.56
CA TYR A 37 -6.00 -9.81 5.12
C TYR A 37 -7.35 -10.43 5.41
N GLY A 38 -8.34 -9.61 5.75
CA GLY A 38 -9.72 -9.98 5.88
C GLY A 38 -10.65 -8.84 5.48
N MET A 39 -11.92 -9.15 5.24
CA MET A 39 -12.94 -8.17 4.91
C MET A 39 -14.27 -8.59 5.52
N ILE A 40 -14.95 -7.63 6.14
CA ILE A 40 -16.29 -7.78 6.71
C ILE A 40 -17.24 -6.90 5.91
N PRO A 41 -18.36 -7.40 5.38
CA PRO A 41 -19.30 -6.64 4.57
C PRO A 41 -20.30 -5.84 5.43
N ILE A 42 -19.79 -5.15 6.47
CA ILE A 42 -20.54 -4.25 7.35
C ILE A 42 -19.64 -3.06 7.68
N ALA A 43 -20.15 -1.85 7.50
CA ALA A 43 -19.43 -0.61 7.82
C ALA A 43 -20.38 0.58 8.03
N GLY A 44 -19.95 1.79 7.70
CA GLY A 44 -20.62 3.05 8.01
C GLY A 44 -22.06 3.19 7.52
N ASP A 45 -22.43 2.53 6.40
CA ASP A 45 -23.76 2.60 5.83
C ASP A 45 -24.82 1.97 6.75
N SER A 46 -24.46 0.94 7.50
CA SER A 46 -25.36 0.31 8.45
C SER A 46 -25.77 1.24 9.62
N LEU A 47 -24.87 2.14 10.00
CA LEU A 47 -25.19 3.22 10.97
C LEU A 47 -26.13 4.25 10.34
N THR A 48 -25.86 4.65 9.08
CA THR A 48 -26.69 5.60 8.33
C THR A 48 -28.09 5.07 8.13
N GLU A 49 -28.23 3.78 7.77
CA GLU A 49 -29.54 3.12 7.66
C GLU A 49 -30.30 3.10 8.99
N THR A 50 -29.61 2.88 10.11
CA THR A 50 -30.22 2.88 11.44
C THR A 50 -30.74 4.28 11.77
N ILE A 51 -29.96 5.33 11.48
CA ILE A 51 -30.38 6.72 11.66
C ILE A 51 -31.56 7.04 10.75
N ALA A 52 -31.52 6.65 9.47
CA ALA A 52 -32.59 6.89 8.52
C ALA A 52 -33.94 6.31 8.99
N LYS A 53 -33.90 5.09 9.53
CA LYS A 53 -35.08 4.43 10.10
C LYS A 53 -35.59 5.09 11.37
N HIS A 54 -34.67 5.50 12.25
CA HIS A 54 -35.03 6.11 13.53
C HIS A 54 -35.56 7.54 13.37
N CYS A 55 -34.88 8.35 12.56
CA CYS A 55 -35.22 9.76 12.34
C CYS A 55 -36.29 9.96 11.25
N LEU A 56 -36.70 8.89 10.54
CA LEU A 56 -37.62 8.95 9.40
C LEU A 56 -37.14 9.95 8.33
N VAL A 57 -35.89 9.80 7.90
CA VAL A 57 -35.26 10.63 6.88
C VAL A 57 -34.68 9.75 5.76
N ASP A 58 -34.35 10.35 4.61
CA ASP A 58 -33.62 9.65 3.56
C ASP A 58 -32.17 9.40 3.94
N PHE A 59 -31.47 8.57 3.15
CA PHE A 59 -30.09 8.17 3.42
C PHE A 59 -29.14 9.37 3.48
N ASN A 60 -29.30 10.36 2.59
CA ASN A 60 -28.41 11.52 2.56
C ASN A 60 -28.57 12.40 3.80
N ALA A 61 -29.84 12.64 4.19
CA ALA A 61 -30.12 13.37 5.43
C ALA A 61 -29.60 12.62 6.67
N ALA A 62 -29.73 11.29 6.71
CA ALA A 62 -29.16 10.45 7.77
C ALA A 62 -27.64 10.53 7.82
N GLU A 63 -26.97 10.57 6.67
CA GLU A 63 -25.50 10.75 6.58
C GLU A 63 -25.06 12.11 7.13
N GLU A 64 -25.80 13.17 6.83
CA GLU A 64 -25.56 14.50 7.39
C GLU A 64 -25.81 14.56 8.91
N ILE A 65 -26.82 13.85 9.41
CA ILE A 65 -27.06 13.69 10.86
C ILE A 65 -25.88 12.96 11.51
N LYS A 66 -25.45 11.84 10.93
CA LYS A 66 -24.32 11.03 11.41
C LYS A 66 -23.04 11.86 11.58
N ARG A 67 -22.72 12.69 10.58
CA ARG A 67 -21.52 13.55 10.59
C ARG A 67 -21.51 14.57 11.71
N GLN A 68 -22.67 14.98 12.20
CA GLN A 68 -22.82 16.00 13.25
C GLN A 68 -22.72 15.45 14.68
N ILE A 69 -22.75 14.12 14.85
CA ILE A 69 -22.76 13.46 16.17
C ILE A 69 -21.55 13.84 17.02
N GLU A 70 -20.39 14.00 16.39
CA GLU A 70 -19.13 14.31 17.09
C GLU A 70 -19.06 15.78 17.55
N ASP A 71 -19.65 16.69 16.75
CA ASP A 71 -19.44 18.13 16.89
C ASP A 71 -20.59 18.85 17.58
N LYS A 72 -21.79 18.23 17.67
CA LYS A 72 -22.99 18.88 18.19
C LYS A 72 -23.65 18.08 19.31
N GLU A 73 -24.12 18.74 20.31
CA GLU A 73 -24.94 18.13 21.37
C GLU A 73 -26.36 17.85 20.91
N GLU A 74 -26.94 18.77 20.10
CA GLU A 74 -28.27 18.66 19.50
C GLU A 74 -28.19 18.81 17.99
N ILE A 75 -28.87 17.92 17.27
CA ILE A 75 -28.90 17.85 15.81
C ILE A 75 -30.34 18.11 15.36
N SER A 76 -30.54 19.17 14.57
CA SER A 76 -31.84 19.51 14.00
C SER A 76 -31.92 19.00 12.55
N PHE A 77 -33.06 18.44 12.21
CA PHE A 77 -33.33 17.90 10.85
C PHE A 77 -34.80 18.03 10.50
N THR A 78 -35.17 17.75 9.28
CA THR A 78 -36.56 17.69 8.83
C THR A 78 -36.87 16.26 8.44
N ASP A 79 -37.96 15.70 9.02
CA ASP A 79 -38.36 14.33 8.72
C ASP A 79 -39.08 14.22 7.36
N ILE A 80 -39.39 12.99 6.95
CA ILE A 80 -40.05 12.70 5.66
C ILE A 80 -41.43 13.37 5.53
N MET A 81 -42.06 13.76 6.62
CA MET A 81 -43.34 14.49 6.64
C MET A 81 -43.15 16.01 6.51
N GLY A 82 -41.90 16.49 6.45
CA GLY A 82 -41.58 17.92 6.42
C GLY A 82 -41.65 18.61 7.80
N LEU A 83 -41.68 17.84 8.89
CA LEU A 83 -41.72 18.38 10.23
C LEU A 83 -40.30 18.58 10.79
N PRO A 84 -40.02 19.76 11.39
CA PRO A 84 -38.74 19.98 12.05
C PRO A 84 -38.65 19.13 13.33
N GLN A 85 -37.53 18.42 13.44
CA GLN A 85 -37.21 17.54 14.57
C GLN A 85 -35.85 17.92 15.14
N THR A 86 -35.61 17.52 16.39
CA THR A 86 -34.31 17.67 17.06
C THR A 86 -34.05 16.43 17.90
N ILE A 87 -32.83 15.88 17.80
CA ILE A 87 -32.37 14.74 18.59
C ILE A 87 -31.03 15.08 19.25
N SER A 88 -30.82 14.64 20.47
CA SER A 88 -29.53 14.77 21.11
C SER A 88 -28.54 13.72 20.57
N SER A 89 -27.25 14.09 20.44
CA SER A 89 -26.20 13.15 20.05
C SER A 89 -26.12 11.97 21.03
N LYS A 90 -26.39 12.19 22.30
CA LYS A 90 -26.40 11.10 23.29
C LYS A 90 -27.52 10.09 23.02
N GLU A 91 -28.72 10.54 22.78
CA GLU A 91 -29.86 9.68 22.45
C GLU A 91 -29.58 8.90 21.15
N LEU A 92 -29.04 9.57 20.16
CA LEU A 92 -28.70 8.94 18.88
C LEU A 92 -27.60 7.87 19.06
N LEU A 93 -26.60 8.10 19.91
CA LEU A 93 -25.58 7.10 20.22
C LEU A 93 -26.16 5.88 20.96
N GLU A 94 -27.13 6.08 21.85
CA GLU A 94 -27.84 4.97 22.50
C GLU A 94 -28.60 4.11 21.48
N VAL A 95 -29.22 4.74 20.48
CA VAL A 95 -29.88 4.04 19.36
C VAL A 95 -28.87 3.28 18.48
N LEU A 96 -27.66 3.82 18.31
CA LEU A 96 -26.61 3.24 17.46
C LEU A 96 -25.78 2.16 18.17
N GLU A 97 -25.83 2.05 19.49
CA GLU A 97 -25.00 1.11 20.26
C GLU A 97 -25.12 -0.35 19.77
N PRO A 98 -26.32 -0.92 19.53
CA PRO A 98 -26.45 -2.28 19.01
C PRO A 98 -25.82 -2.44 17.63
N GLN A 99 -25.90 -1.41 16.77
CA GLN A 99 -25.32 -1.44 15.44
C GLN A 99 -23.80 -1.33 15.48
N ILE A 100 -23.25 -0.50 16.40
CA ILE A 100 -21.80 -0.43 16.64
C ILE A 100 -21.29 -1.80 17.09
N GLU A 101 -21.99 -2.50 17.97
CA GLU A 101 -21.63 -3.87 18.37
C GLU A 101 -21.69 -4.85 17.21
N ALA A 102 -22.73 -4.79 16.39
CA ALA A 102 -22.86 -5.62 15.19
C ALA A 102 -21.74 -5.38 14.17
N MET A 103 -21.12 -4.20 14.17
CA MET A 103 -19.95 -3.90 13.34
C MET A 103 -18.63 -4.37 13.97
N THR A 104 -18.44 -4.11 15.28
CA THR A 104 -17.16 -4.35 15.96
C THR A 104 -16.91 -5.83 16.25
N LYS A 105 -17.95 -6.59 16.58
CA LYS A 105 -17.83 -8.00 16.91
C LYS A 105 -17.27 -8.86 15.76
N PRO A 106 -17.81 -8.83 14.53
CA PRO A 106 -17.23 -9.58 13.41
C PRO A 106 -15.81 -9.11 13.06
N VAL A 107 -15.51 -7.81 13.22
CA VAL A 107 -14.16 -7.28 13.02
C VAL A 107 -13.19 -7.87 14.03
N ALA A 108 -13.57 -7.92 15.32
CA ALA A 108 -12.76 -8.53 16.38
C ALA A 108 -12.53 -10.02 16.14
N GLU A 109 -13.59 -10.77 15.81
CA GLU A 109 -13.51 -12.19 15.48
C GLU A 109 -12.57 -12.44 14.30
N CYS A 110 -12.68 -11.66 13.24
CA CYS A 110 -11.79 -11.76 12.07
C CYS A 110 -10.32 -11.43 12.44
N ILE A 111 -10.07 -10.39 13.25
CA ILE A 111 -8.71 -10.08 13.72
C ILE A 111 -8.13 -11.24 14.51
N MET A 112 -8.90 -11.85 15.41
CA MET A 112 -8.46 -12.99 16.20
C MET A 112 -8.15 -14.20 15.32
N GLU A 113 -9.05 -14.54 14.40
CA GLU A 113 -8.85 -15.65 13.45
C GLU A 113 -7.57 -15.46 12.61
N LEU A 114 -7.42 -14.28 12.00
CA LEU A 114 -6.27 -13.93 11.17
C LEU A 114 -4.94 -13.88 11.95
N ASN A 115 -5.00 -13.68 13.27
CA ASN A 115 -3.83 -13.61 14.14
C ASN A 115 -3.57 -14.91 14.92
N GLY A 116 -4.22 -16.01 14.53
CA GLY A 116 -4.05 -17.34 15.15
C GLY A 116 -4.61 -17.41 16.57
N ASP A 117 -5.81 -16.91 16.76
CA ASP A 117 -6.57 -16.87 18.02
C ASP A 117 -5.85 -16.11 19.17
N LYS A 118 -5.04 -15.13 18.81
CA LYS A 118 -4.32 -14.27 19.76
C LYS A 118 -4.64 -12.80 19.50
N PRO A 119 -4.76 -11.98 20.56
CA PRO A 119 -4.96 -10.57 20.39
C PRO A 119 -3.72 -9.92 19.75
N VAL A 120 -3.95 -8.90 18.94
CA VAL A 120 -2.89 -8.05 18.38
C VAL A 120 -2.34 -7.08 19.43
N SER A 121 -1.16 -6.52 19.20
CA SER A 121 -0.55 -5.56 20.12
C SER A 121 -1.28 -4.21 20.13
N ALA A 122 -1.83 -3.81 18.98
CA ALA A 122 -2.63 -2.60 18.83
C ALA A 122 -3.51 -2.69 17.59
N VAL A 123 -4.54 -1.84 17.54
CA VAL A 123 -5.41 -1.69 16.37
C VAL A 123 -5.41 -0.21 15.95
N PHE A 124 -5.14 0.04 14.69
CA PHE A 124 -5.31 1.34 14.08
C PHE A 124 -6.56 1.32 13.19
N VAL A 125 -7.45 2.27 13.42
CA VAL A 125 -8.69 2.42 12.68
C VAL A 125 -8.56 3.61 11.74
N VAL A 126 -8.92 3.44 10.48
CA VAL A 126 -8.99 4.48 9.46
C VAL A 126 -10.36 4.43 8.78
N GLY A 127 -10.63 5.35 7.88
CA GLY A 127 -11.94 5.44 7.22
C GLY A 127 -12.96 6.23 8.04
N GLY A 128 -14.11 6.52 7.42
CA GLY A 128 -15.15 7.37 8.02
C GLY A 128 -16.03 6.64 9.04
N GLY A 129 -16.32 5.35 8.80
CA GLY A 129 -17.21 4.57 9.66
C GLY A 129 -16.65 4.32 11.06
N GLY A 130 -15.31 4.27 11.20
CA GLY A 130 -14.63 4.05 12.46
C GLY A 130 -14.56 5.26 13.40
N LYS A 131 -14.98 6.44 12.95
CA LYS A 131 -15.01 7.68 13.76
C LYS A 131 -16.17 7.75 14.74
N ILE A 132 -17.22 6.96 14.51
CA ILE A 132 -18.40 7.02 15.37
C ILE A 132 -18.01 6.84 16.84
N PRO A 133 -18.43 7.73 17.74
CA PRO A 133 -18.15 7.61 19.17
C PRO A 133 -18.59 6.24 19.71
N GLY A 134 -17.71 5.59 20.46
CA GLY A 134 -17.95 4.24 20.98
C GLY A 134 -17.33 3.10 20.19
N TYR A 135 -17.04 3.26 18.88
CA TYR A 135 -16.48 2.19 18.04
C TYR A 135 -15.16 1.64 18.57
N THR A 136 -14.17 2.48 18.80
CA THR A 136 -12.85 2.05 19.29
C THR A 136 -12.92 1.42 20.69
N LYS A 137 -13.79 1.96 21.56
CA LYS A 137 -14.02 1.39 22.89
C LYS A 137 -14.60 -0.02 22.77
N LYS A 138 -15.67 -0.19 21.99
CA LYS A 138 -16.34 -1.49 21.82
C LYS A 138 -15.41 -2.51 21.18
N LEU A 139 -14.66 -2.12 20.15
CA LEU A 139 -13.66 -2.99 19.51
C LEU A 139 -12.57 -3.44 20.49
N SER A 140 -12.12 -2.55 21.38
CA SER A 140 -11.14 -2.92 22.41
C SER A 140 -11.68 -3.93 23.43
N GLU A 141 -12.94 -3.79 23.80
CA GLU A 141 -13.66 -4.71 24.70
C GLU A 141 -13.78 -6.10 24.07
N GLU A 142 -14.21 -6.18 22.79
CA GLU A 142 -14.35 -7.44 22.05
C GLU A 142 -13.01 -8.16 21.86
N LEU A 143 -11.92 -7.42 21.66
CA LEU A 143 -10.56 -7.98 21.51
C LEU A 143 -9.89 -8.32 22.84
N GLY A 144 -10.45 -7.88 23.98
CA GLY A 144 -9.85 -8.05 25.30
C GLY A 144 -8.51 -7.30 25.47
N ILE A 145 -8.33 -6.15 24.78
CA ILE A 145 -7.15 -5.29 24.90
C ILE A 145 -7.52 -3.95 25.54
N VAL A 146 -6.51 -3.25 26.08
CA VAL A 146 -6.75 -1.94 26.72
C VAL A 146 -7.15 -0.90 25.67
N LYS A 147 -8.08 -0.02 26.01
CA LYS A 147 -8.68 1.00 25.14
C LYS A 147 -7.63 1.85 24.40
N GLU A 148 -6.55 2.19 25.09
CA GLU A 148 -5.47 3.02 24.56
C GLU A 148 -4.68 2.36 23.40
N ARG A 149 -4.90 1.06 23.17
CA ARG A 149 -4.31 0.32 22.05
C ARG A 149 -5.20 0.26 20.81
N VAL A 150 -6.39 0.86 20.86
CA VAL A 150 -7.28 1.01 19.71
C VAL A 150 -7.46 2.48 19.42
N ALA A 151 -6.94 2.97 18.30
CA ALA A 151 -6.94 4.40 17.99
C ALA A 151 -7.34 4.65 16.53
N VAL A 152 -8.18 5.69 16.34
CA VAL A 152 -8.44 6.25 15.01
C VAL A 152 -7.19 7.01 14.56
N ARG A 153 -6.74 6.77 13.34
CA ARG A 153 -5.60 7.45 12.73
C ARG A 153 -6.09 8.37 11.61
N GLY A 154 -5.56 9.57 11.59
CA GLY A 154 -5.98 10.62 10.65
C GLY A 154 -4.85 11.59 10.35
N GLY A 155 -5.02 12.86 10.70
CA GLY A 155 -4.02 13.91 10.46
C GLY A 155 -2.65 13.64 11.06
N ASP A 156 -2.60 12.91 12.15
CA ASP A 156 -1.38 12.53 12.87
C ASP A 156 -0.41 11.66 12.05
N VAL A 157 -0.94 10.85 11.12
CA VAL A 157 -0.13 9.98 10.23
C VAL A 157 0.15 10.59 8.87
N MET A 158 -0.42 11.75 8.55
CA MET A 158 -0.28 12.45 7.28
C MET A 158 0.57 13.74 7.37
N GLY A 159 1.45 13.84 8.35
CA GLY A 159 2.27 15.03 8.58
C GLY A 159 3.26 15.36 7.45
N PHE A 160 3.55 14.40 6.57
CA PHE A 160 4.42 14.55 5.40
C PHE A 160 3.68 15.02 4.14
N VAL A 161 2.35 15.21 4.22
CA VAL A 161 1.52 15.66 3.09
C VAL A 161 1.08 17.09 3.35
N ASP A 162 1.33 17.97 2.38
CA ASP A 162 0.79 19.32 2.37
C ASP A 162 -0.62 19.32 1.77
N PHE A 163 -1.58 19.72 2.59
CA PHE A 163 -2.97 19.87 2.18
C PHE A 163 -3.32 21.36 2.04
N PRO A 164 -4.19 21.71 1.09
CA PRO A 164 -4.78 23.04 1.07
C PRO A 164 -5.53 23.35 2.38
N ASP A 165 -5.53 24.60 2.81
CA ASP A 165 -6.12 25.04 4.09
C ASP A 165 -7.60 24.68 4.27
N TYR A 166 -8.34 24.51 3.17
CA TYR A 166 -9.75 24.13 3.19
C TYR A 166 -9.99 22.62 3.33
N VAL A 167 -8.92 21.80 3.32
CA VAL A 167 -9.02 20.33 3.46
C VAL A 167 -8.67 19.93 4.89
N GLN A 168 -9.65 19.37 5.60
CA GLN A 168 -9.41 18.82 6.92
C GLN A 168 -8.66 17.49 6.83
N LYS A 169 -7.54 17.38 7.55
CA LYS A 169 -6.74 16.14 7.64
C LYS A 169 -7.48 15.12 8.52
N ASP A 170 -8.21 14.23 7.87
CA ASP A 170 -9.14 13.30 8.50
C ASP A 170 -8.75 11.84 8.22
N SER A 171 -9.27 10.89 9.01
CA SER A 171 -9.12 9.44 8.82
C SER A 171 -9.65 8.96 7.46
N LEU A 172 -10.63 9.64 6.88
CA LEU A 172 -11.14 9.42 5.53
C LEU A 172 -10.07 9.53 4.43
N LEU A 173 -9.06 10.39 4.65
CA LEU A 173 -8.02 10.67 3.65
C LEU A 173 -6.82 9.73 3.75
N VAL A 174 -6.71 8.93 4.80
CA VAL A 174 -5.54 8.05 5.03
C VAL A 174 -5.38 7.04 3.90
N THR A 175 -6.47 6.39 3.48
CA THR A 175 -6.45 5.39 2.41
C THR A 175 -6.22 6.02 1.03
N PRO A 176 -6.93 7.09 0.60
CA PRO A 176 -6.63 7.79 -0.64
C PRO A 176 -5.18 8.30 -0.73
N VAL A 177 -4.67 8.91 0.34
CA VAL A 177 -3.27 9.37 0.42
C VAL A 177 -2.31 8.18 0.28
N GLY A 178 -2.62 7.06 0.94
CA GLY A 178 -1.81 5.84 0.84
C GLY A 178 -1.76 5.26 -0.57
N ILE A 179 -2.86 5.32 -1.32
CA ILE A 179 -2.92 4.89 -2.73
C ILE A 179 -2.05 5.81 -3.59
N CYS A 180 -2.18 7.13 -3.43
CA CYS A 180 -1.36 8.09 -4.16
C CYS A 180 0.14 7.89 -3.86
N LEU A 181 0.51 7.73 -2.59
CA LEU A 181 1.90 7.51 -2.18
C LEU A 181 2.46 6.23 -2.80
N SER A 182 1.71 5.13 -2.74
CA SER A 182 2.10 3.86 -3.34
C SER A 182 2.31 3.98 -4.86
N TYR A 183 1.45 4.75 -5.54
CA TYR A 183 1.61 5.03 -6.97
C TYR A 183 2.91 5.78 -7.26
N TYR A 184 3.21 6.84 -6.49
CA TYR A 184 4.45 7.60 -6.68
C TYR A 184 5.70 6.78 -6.37
N GLU A 185 5.69 5.97 -5.31
CA GLU A 185 6.81 5.09 -4.96
C GLU A 185 7.05 4.04 -6.03
N GLN A 186 6.01 3.41 -6.57
CA GLN A 186 6.13 2.42 -7.63
C GLN A 186 6.63 3.02 -8.95
N HIS A 187 6.24 4.26 -9.27
CA HIS A 187 6.70 4.93 -10.49
C HIS A 187 8.12 5.47 -10.37
N ASN A 188 8.55 5.86 -9.17
CA ASN A 188 9.93 6.28 -8.92
C ASN A 188 10.93 5.11 -8.98
N ASN A 189 10.46 3.87 -8.87
CA ASN A 189 11.29 2.67 -9.01
C ASN A 189 11.37 2.14 -10.45
N ILE A 190 10.85 2.89 -11.42
CA ILE A 190 10.96 2.54 -12.84
C ILE A 190 11.72 3.65 -13.53
N ILE A 191 12.84 3.28 -14.12
CA ILE A 191 13.63 4.18 -14.96
C ILE A 191 13.56 3.74 -16.42
N TYR A 192 13.76 4.70 -17.31
CA TYR A 192 13.97 4.47 -18.73
C TYR A 192 15.43 4.73 -19.05
N VAL A 193 16.04 3.83 -19.79
CA VAL A 193 17.38 3.99 -20.37
C VAL A 193 17.29 3.70 -21.85
N THR A 194 18.21 4.24 -22.63
CA THR A 194 18.36 3.89 -24.05
C THR A 194 19.43 2.81 -24.17
N PHE A 195 19.08 1.63 -24.67
CA PHE A 195 19.99 0.51 -24.85
C PHE A 195 20.07 0.17 -26.35
N ASN A 196 21.25 0.33 -26.94
CA ASN A 196 21.47 0.15 -28.38
C ASN A 196 20.37 0.82 -29.23
N GLU A 197 20.12 2.10 -28.97
CA GLU A 197 19.11 2.95 -29.65
C GLU A 197 17.63 2.65 -29.29
N GLU A 198 17.34 1.60 -28.53
CA GLU A 198 16.00 1.27 -28.07
C GLU A 198 15.76 1.78 -26.64
N SER A 199 14.59 2.39 -26.39
CA SER A 199 14.19 2.77 -25.03
C SER A 199 13.66 1.58 -24.28
N ILE A 200 14.32 1.20 -23.20
CA ILE A 200 13.90 0.11 -22.33
C ILE A 200 13.51 0.62 -20.95
N LYS A 201 12.60 -0.12 -20.31
CA LYS A 201 12.05 0.16 -19.00
C LYS A 201 12.66 -0.82 -18.00
N ILE A 202 13.29 -0.29 -16.94
CA ILE A 202 13.97 -1.11 -15.93
C ILE A 202 13.43 -0.74 -14.54
N TYR A 203 13.25 -1.75 -13.68
CA TYR A 203 12.93 -1.54 -12.28
C TYR A 203 14.19 -1.16 -11.50
N ASP A 204 14.21 0.04 -10.92
CA ASP A 204 15.34 0.55 -10.14
C ASP A 204 15.30 0.01 -8.70
N ASN A 205 16.23 -0.87 -8.39
CA ASN A 205 16.45 -1.41 -7.05
C ASN A 205 17.53 -0.63 -6.26
N GLY A 206 17.96 0.53 -6.77
CA GLY A 206 19.02 1.37 -6.19
C GLY A 206 20.45 0.86 -6.44
N LYS A 207 20.63 -0.20 -7.25
CA LYS A 207 21.94 -0.82 -7.58
C LYS A 207 22.04 -1.27 -9.04
N LEU A 208 21.31 -0.59 -9.93
CA LEU A 208 21.32 -0.94 -11.34
C LEU A 208 22.69 -0.72 -11.98
N SER A 209 23.05 -1.63 -12.86
CA SER A 209 24.28 -1.64 -13.65
C SER A 209 24.00 -1.96 -15.11
N VAL A 210 25.00 -1.84 -15.97
CA VAL A 210 24.89 -2.15 -17.40
C VAL A 210 24.41 -3.59 -17.65
N VAL A 211 24.83 -4.56 -16.82
CA VAL A 211 24.37 -5.95 -16.99
C VAL A 211 22.87 -6.09 -16.76
N ASP A 212 22.29 -5.32 -15.82
CA ASP A 212 20.84 -5.36 -15.58
C ASP A 212 20.08 -4.83 -16.79
N ALA A 213 20.59 -3.76 -17.44
CA ALA A 213 20.01 -3.24 -18.67
C ALA A 213 20.13 -4.25 -19.84
N ALA A 214 21.28 -4.91 -19.97
CA ALA A 214 21.50 -5.93 -21.00
C ALA A 214 20.53 -7.12 -20.81
N MET A 215 20.34 -7.59 -19.58
CA MET A 215 19.38 -8.66 -19.26
C MET A 215 17.95 -8.24 -19.57
N GLN A 216 17.57 -7.00 -19.24
CA GLN A 216 16.23 -6.49 -19.53
C GLN A 216 15.96 -6.29 -21.01
N ALA A 217 17.01 -6.04 -21.80
CA ALA A 217 16.96 -5.93 -23.26
C ALA A 217 17.06 -7.28 -23.99
N ASP A 218 17.05 -8.40 -23.26
CA ASP A 218 17.30 -9.75 -23.81
C ASP A 218 18.60 -9.83 -24.64
N PHE A 219 19.62 -9.03 -24.29
CA PHE A 219 20.90 -9.03 -25.00
C PHE A 219 21.63 -10.35 -24.76
N PRO A 220 22.13 -11.02 -25.81
CA PRO A 220 22.76 -12.32 -25.69
C PRO A 220 23.98 -12.29 -24.76
N ASN A 221 24.00 -13.13 -23.73
CA ASN A 221 25.16 -13.26 -22.83
C ASN A 221 26.47 -13.54 -23.59
N GLU A 222 26.37 -14.22 -24.72
CA GLU A 222 27.48 -14.53 -25.60
C GLU A 222 28.15 -13.28 -26.17
N GLY A 223 27.37 -12.21 -26.35
CA GLY A 223 27.88 -10.94 -26.83
C GLY A 223 28.54 -10.07 -25.75
N LEU A 224 28.37 -10.41 -24.46
CA LEU A 224 28.97 -9.68 -23.34
C LEU A 224 30.36 -10.17 -22.95
N PHE A 225 30.61 -11.45 -23.12
CA PHE A 225 31.83 -12.11 -22.66
C PHE A 225 32.65 -12.69 -23.78
N PRO A 226 33.98 -12.48 -23.78
CA PRO A 226 34.85 -13.00 -24.83
C PRO A 226 34.81 -14.52 -24.85
N ARG A 227 34.50 -15.09 -26.01
CA ARG A 227 34.58 -16.51 -26.24
C ARG A 227 35.90 -16.89 -26.90
N ARG A 228 36.41 -18.03 -26.50
CA ARG A 228 37.56 -18.58 -27.18
C ARG A 228 37.11 -19.14 -28.56
N GLY A 229 37.82 -18.80 -29.62
CA GLY A 229 37.56 -19.35 -30.95
C GLY A 229 37.65 -20.89 -31.00
N ASP A 230 37.15 -21.47 -32.06
CA ASP A 230 37.11 -22.92 -32.23
C ASP A 230 38.51 -23.55 -32.21
N GLU A 231 38.59 -24.78 -31.71
CA GLU A 231 39.82 -25.57 -31.74
C GLU A 231 40.05 -26.06 -33.16
N LEU A 232 41.27 -25.96 -33.64
CA LEU A 232 41.66 -26.42 -34.94
C LEU A 232 42.41 -27.76 -34.84
N ASP A 233 41.77 -28.82 -35.30
CA ASP A 233 42.40 -30.14 -35.42
C ASP A 233 43.14 -30.26 -36.77
N PHE A 234 44.43 -30.54 -36.73
CA PHE A 234 45.23 -30.72 -37.92
C PHE A 234 46.30 -31.82 -37.75
N THR A 235 46.83 -32.32 -38.87
CA THR A 235 47.84 -33.38 -38.84
C THR A 235 49.14 -32.83 -39.40
N VAL A 236 50.26 -33.05 -38.71
CA VAL A 236 51.62 -32.74 -39.18
C VAL A 236 52.42 -34.03 -39.07
N ASP A 237 53.04 -34.44 -40.18
CA ASP A 237 53.83 -35.67 -40.28
C ASP A 237 53.13 -36.92 -39.76
N GLY A 238 51.79 -37.03 -40.06
CA GLY A 238 50.95 -38.14 -39.63
C GLY A 238 50.54 -38.14 -38.16
N LYS A 239 50.93 -37.14 -37.41
CA LYS A 239 50.56 -36.98 -36.00
C LYS A 239 49.46 -35.91 -35.85
N LYS A 240 48.34 -36.25 -35.21
CA LYS A 240 47.29 -35.30 -34.87
C LYS A 240 47.82 -34.24 -33.90
N ARG A 241 47.49 -33.00 -34.17
CA ARG A 241 47.76 -31.84 -33.31
C ARG A 241 46.49 -31.02 -33.19
N ILE A 242 46.30 -30.43 -32.00
CA ILE A 242 45.18 -29.54 -31.71
C ILE A 242 45.77 -28.17 -31.41
N ARG A 243 45.30 -27.15 -32.09
CA ARG A 243 45.57 -25.75 -31.73
C ARG A 243 44.32 -25.16 -31.14
N ARG A 244 44.40 -24.77 -29.88
CA ARG A 244 43.30 -24.09 -29.20
C ARG A 244 43.05 -22.74 -29.84
N GLY A 245 41.77 -22.39 -30.00
CA GLY A 245 41.36 -21.09 -30.51
C GLY A 245 41.94 -19.94 -29.70
N GLN A 246 42.11 -18.81 -30.32
CA GLN A 246 42.55 -17.59 -29.62
C GLN A 246 41.44 -17.09 -28.69
N PRO A 247 41.78 -16.39 -27.59
CA PRO A 247 40.78 -15.65 -26.79
C PRO A 247 40.07 -14.63 -27.68
N GLY A 248 38.75 -14.54 -27.59
CA GLY A 248 37.97 -13.49 -28.25
C GLY A 248 38.25 -12.10 -27.63
N GLU A 249 37.82 -11.10 -28.31
CA GLU A 249 37.86 -9.71 -27.80
C GLU A 249 36.67 -9.49 -26.85
N SER A 250 36.84 -8.64 -25.86
CA SER A 250 35.74 -8.25 -24.93
C SER A 250 34.75 -7.33 -25.65
N ALA A 251 33.48 -7.38 -25.28
CA ALA A 251 32.51 -6.41 -25.76
C ALA A 251 32.96 -4.95 -25.44
N ILE A 252 32.72 -4.07 -26.39
CA ILE A 252 32.94 -2.64 -26.17
C ILE A 252 31.64 -2.06 -25.56
N ILE A 253 31.73 -1.57 -24.35
CA ILE A 253 30.60 -1.02 -23.61
C ILE A 253 30.82 0.49 -23.38
N MET A 254 29.81 1.26 -23.69
CA MET A 254 29.79 2.71 -23.44
C MET A 254 28.52 3.10 -22.68
N VAL A 255 28.66 4.03 -21.74
CA VAL A 255 27.54 4.69 -21.07
C VAL A 255 27.70 6.20 -21.33
N ASN A 256 26.69 6.80 -21.96
CA ASN A 256 26.70 8.22 -22.35
C ASN A 256 27.94 8.59 -23.21
N GLY A 257 28.40 7.68 -24.05
CA GLY A 257 29.57 7.88 -24.90
C GLY A 257 30.92 7.72 -24.21
N ALA A 258 30.96 7.43 -22.91
CA ALA A 258 32.16 7.13 -22.16
C ALA A 258 32.39 5.61 -22.04
N PRO A 259 33.66 5.12 -22.12
CA PRO A 259 33.98 3.72 -21.89
C PRO A 259 33.48 3.24 -20.53
N ALA A 260 32.86 2.08 -20.49
CA ALA A 260 32.27 1.48 -19.31
C ALA A 260 32.47 -0.04 -19.29
N ASP A 261 32.03 -0.69 -18.21
CA ASP A 261 32.00 -2.15 -18.08
C ASP A 261 30.59 -2.62 -17.66
N ILE A 262 30.41 -3.94 -17.57
CA ILE A 262 29.13 -4.56 -17.23
C ILE A 262 28.64 -4.21 -15.82
N HIS A 263 29.52 -3.78 -14.91
CA HIS A 263 29.20 -3.40 -13.52
C HIS A 263 29.06 -1.89 -13.34
N THR A 264 29.26 -1.12 -14.41
CA THR A 264 29.10 0.35 -14.34
C THR A 264 27.70 0.71 -13.92
N PRO A 265 27.51 1.48 -12.82
CA PRO A 265 26.19 1.90 -12.38
C PRO A 265 25.49 2.76 -13.43
N ILE A 266 24.18 2.55 -13.59
CA ILE A 266 23.34 3.29 -14.53
C ILE A 266 22.22 4.04 -13.81
N LYS A 267 21.72 5.10 -14.45
CA LYS A 267 20.65 5.97 -13.95
C LYS A 267 19.60 6.20 -15.02
N ALA A 268 18.49 6.81 -14.62
CA ALA A 268 17.45 7.23 -15.56
C ALA A 268 18.02 8.11 -16.69
N ASN A 269 17.57 7.82 -17.91
CA ASN A 269 17.96 8.49 -19.18
C ASN A 269 19.41 8.21 -19.64
N ASP A 270 20.13 7.30 -19.04
CA ASP A 270 21.45 6.90 -19.57
C ASP A 270 21.32 6.23 -20.94
N VAL A 271 22.31 6.48 -21.79
CA VAL A 271 22.43 5.88 -23.11
C VAL A 271 23.54 4.81 -23.05
N ILE A 272 23.15 3.56 -23.21
CA ILE A 272 24.02 2.40 -23.13
C ILE A 272 24.22 1.84 -24.53
N THR A 273 25.45 1.69 -24.94
CA THR A 273 25.80 1.07 -26.24
C THR A 273 26.72 -0.11 -25.96
N ILE A 274 26.34 -1.30 -26.43
CA ILE A 274 27.15 -2.52 -26.37
C ILE A 274 27.38 -3.03 -27.78
N MET A 275 28.65 -3.05 -28.19
CA MET A 275 29.11 -3.77 -29.39
C MET A 275 29.56 -5.14 -28.93
N PRO A 276 28.95 -6.23 -29.47
CA PRO A 276 29.24 -7.58 -29.00
C PRO A 276 30.71 -7.98 -29.23
N SER A 277 31.17 -8.93 -28.43
CA SER A 277 32.50 -9.53 -28.48
C SER A 277 32.72 -10.34 -29.75
#